data_507477e671e3f2b53b66886fe36949d6
#
_entry.id   507477e671e3f2b53b66886fe36949d6
#
_cell.length_a   1.000
_cell.length_b   1.000
_cell.length_c   1.000
_cell.angle_alpha   90.00
_cell.angle_beta   90.00
_cell.angle_gamma   90.00
#
_symmetry.space_group_name_H-M   'P 1'
#
loop_
_entity.id
_entity.type
_entity.pdbx_description
1 polymer ?
#
loop_
_entity_poly.entity_id
_entity_poly.type
_entity_poly.pdbx_seq_one_letter_code
_entity_poly.pdbx_strand_id
1 'polypeptide(L)'
;MLNKLFGKSSKPAAPAAKGKEIELTLEDLIALERYEEAAEMLRQRLKVVPKDLHAHLKLAEVYVSLKNAAKALDEFLFVADVLAEDGFFDKGIAILQKAAKLNPGDDQIPRRLERYKNMKALEKRRDLAIEGLLANKTTGIHTAGNTQLQMQLLWNKIAKSPIVARIEPEQIKKLFSVMELTKIKAGEWLARAGQVMPIIFLIVDGTVEAEAQAGGRTFNIRSFSSGDLIGDSALLENRAWPADYKVTASGNVFKLDRDGLAVAMTGLPDPREFLGILRVQANDRDVAANIQRLGR
;
A
#
# COMPACT_ATOMS: atom_id res chain seq x y z
N MET A 1 28.20 69.61 78.95
CA MET A 1 27.62 68.53 79.80
C MET A 1 26.90 67.58 78.86
N LEU A 2 27.41 66.35 78.70
CA LEU A 2 26.69 65.08 78.76
C LEU A 2 25.44 64.99 77.86
N ASN A 3 25.20 64.05 77.07
CA ASN A 3 25.69 62.67 76.97
C ASN A 3 25.35 62.12 75.58
N LYS A 4 26.26 61.43 75.03
CA LYS A 4 26.16 60.29 74.16
C LYS A 4 24.98 59.39 74.39
N LEU A 5 24.30 58.93 73.40
CA LEU A 5 23.79 57.58 73.38
C LEU A 5 23.79 57.00 71.96
N PHE A 6 24.41 55.87 71.89
CA PHE A 6 24.63 55.06 70.71
C PHE A 6 23.30 54.43 70.23
N GLY A 7 22.93 54.68 69.02
CA GLY A 7 21.93 53.90 68.32
C GLY A 7 22.63 53.00 67.32
N LYS A 8 22.74 51.67 67.59
CA LYS A 8 23.15 50.65 66.64
C LYS A 8 22.10 50.53 65.53
N SER A 9 22.48 50.92 64.35
CA SER A 9 21.74 50.59 63.12
C SER A 9 21.87 49.09 62.85
N SER A 10 20.81 48.34 63.04
CA SER A 10 20.66 46.99 62.57
C SER A 10 20.37 47.04 61.05
N LYS A 11 21.34 46.59 60.24
CA LYS A 11 21.10 46.30 58.82
C LYS A 11 19.95 45.27 58.73
N PRO A 12 18.97 45.48 57.82
CA PRO A 12 18.01 44.41 57.53
C PRO A 12 18.73 43.30 56.82
N ALA A 13 18.51 42.07 57.29
CA ALA A 13 19.02 40.85 56.66
C ALA A 13 18.50 40.79 55.22
N ALA A 14 19.39 40.51 54.28
CA ALA A 14 19.05 40.21 52.90
C ALA A 14 18.02 39.06 52.85
N PRO A 15 16.99 39.12 51.99
CA PRO A 15 16.10 38.00 51.82
C PRO A 15 16.88 36.81 51.32
N ALA A 16 16.69 35.66 51.99
CA ALA A 16 17.24 34.39 51.58
C ALA A 16 16.95 34.16 50.10
N ALA A 17 18.02 33.89 49.35
CA ALA A 17 17.91 33.48 47.96
C ALA A 17 16.98 32.29 47.91
N LYS A 18 15.80 32.49 47.27
CA LYS A 18 14.98 31.36 46.82
C LYS A 18 15.87 30.46 45.97
N GLY A 19 16.17 29.28 46.50
CA GLY A 19 16.85 28.24 45.72
C GLY A 19 16.13 28.10 44.38
N LYS A 20 16.87 28.16 43.31
CA LYS A 20 16.31 27.76 41.99
C LYS A 20 15.81 26.34 42.20
N GLU A 21 14.52 26.11 42.20
CA GLU A 21 13.95 24.78 41.99
C GLU A 21 14.60 24.26 40.71
N ILE A 22 15.40 23.21 40.86
CA ILE A 22 15.97 22.51 39.70
C ILE A 22 14.79 21.84 39.05
N GLU A 23 14.34 22.41 37.92
CA GLU A 23 13.31 21.81 37.08
C GLU A 23 13.84 20.48 36.55
N LEU A 24 13.32 19.37 37.08
CA LEU A 24 13.75 18.03 36.68
C LEU A 24 13.35 17.77 35.21
N THR A 25 14.27 17.23 34.45
CA THR A 25 14.00 16.80 33.08
C THR A 25 13.20 15.50 33.06
N LEU A 26 12.65 15.14 31.89
CA LEU A 26 11.96 13.86 31.71
C LEU A 26 12.87 12.67 32.07
N GLU A 27 14.12 12.75 31.66
CA GLU A 27 15.16 11.74 31.93
C GLU A 27 15.45 11.64 33.44
N ASP A 28 15.52 12.76 34.15
CA ASP A 28 15.69 12.79 35.58
C ASP A 28 14.51 12.14 36.31
N LEU A 29 13.28 12.46 35.90
CA LEU A 29 12.08 11.87 36.49
C LEU A 29 12.02 10.36 36.28
N ILE A 30 12.39 9.86 35.09
CA ILE A 30 12.46 8.42 34.80
C ILE A 30 13.56 7.76 35.62
N ALA A 31 14.76 8.37 35.71
CA ALA A 31 15.89 7.84 36.48
C ALA A 31 15.61 7.81 37.97
N LEU A 32 14.81 8.73 38.50
CA LEU A 32 14.33 8.78 39.89
C LEU A 32 13.08 7.93 40.15
N GLU A 33 12.61 7.16 39.14
CA GLU A 33 11.39 6.33 39.17
C GLU A 33 10.10 7.14 39.49
N ARG A 34 10.11 8.45 39.22
CA ARG A 34 8.94 9.37 39.40
C ARG A 34 8.04 9.29 38.17
N TYR A 35 7.53 8.08 37.87
CA TYR A 35 6.83 7.76 36.64
C TYR A 35 5.51 8.52 36.46
N GLU A 36 4.76 8.83 37.53
CA GLU A 36 3.53 9.59 37.45
C GLU A 36 3.79 11.02 36.95
N GLU A 37 4.88 11.63 37.43
CA GLU A 37 5.26 13.00 37.04
C GLU A 37 5.82 13.00 35.61
N ALA A 38 6.61 11.99 35.26
CA ALA A 38 7.08 11.78 33.88
C ALA A 38 5.88 11.63 32.91
N ALA A 39 4.86 10.84 33.30
CA ALA A 39 3.65 10.69 32.51
C ALA A 39 2.88 12.00 32.34
N GLU A 40 2.77 12.83 33.41
CA GLU A 40 2.11 14.11 33.33
C GLU A 40 2.88 15.08 32.42
N MET A 41 4.20 15.16 32.54
CA MET A 41 5.04 15.97 31.67
C MET A 41 4.86 15.59 30.18
N LEU A 42 4.84 14.31 29.88
CA LEU A 42 4.61 13.81 28.50
C LEU A 42 3.22 14.12 28.01
N ARG A 43 2.18 13.99 28.85
CA ARG A 43 0.79 14.39 28.49
C ARG A 43 0.68 15.87 28.19
N GLN A 44 1.38 16.74 28.94
CA GLN A 44 1.39 18.18 28.67
C GLN A 44 2.07 18.48 27.34
N ARG A 45 3.18 17.79 27.02
CA ARG A 45 3.84 17.89 25.72
C ARG A 45 2.90 17.47 24.58
N LEU A 46 2.17 16.38 24.76
CA LEU A 46 1.23 15.86 23.75
C LEU A 46 -0.01 16.75 23.56
N LYS A 47 -0.39 17.56 24.56
CA LYS A 47 -1.41 18.60 24.36
C LYS A 47 -0.95 19.68 23.38
N VAL A 48 0.35 20.00 23.36
CA VAL A 48 0.93 21.00 22.45
C VAL A 48 1.25 20.38 21.09
N VAL A 49 1.79 19.16 21.07
CA VAL A 49 2.15 18.45 19.84
C VAL A 49 1.52 17.05 19.85
N PRO A 50 0.25 16.91 19.42
CA PRO A 50 -0.51 15.67 19.53
C PRO A 50 0.02 14.48 18.70
N LYS A 51 0.88 14.74 17.72
CA LYS A 51 1.49 13.69 16.87
C LYS A 51 3.00 13.49 17.15
N ASP A 52 3.49 13.88 18.33
CA ASP A 52 4.86 13.61 18.71
C ASP A 52 5.03 12.13 19.06
N LEU A 53 5.40 11.34 18.04
CA LEU A 53 5.57 9.88 18.17
C LEU A 53 6.63 9.49 19.23
N HIS A 54 7.64 10.32 19.42
CA HIS A 54 8.65 10.07 20.46
C HIS A 54 8.05 10.21 21.87
N ALA A 55 7.25 11.27 22.08
CA ALA A 55 6.56 11.48 23.34
C ALA A 55 5.54 10.36 23.63
N HIS A 56 4.78 9.90 22.64
CA HIS A 56 3.87 8.75 22.75
C HIS A 56 4.63 7.47 23.13
N LEU A 57 5.75 7.17 22.45
CA LEU A 57 6.58 6.00 22.79
C LEU A 57 7.11 6.06 24.23
N LYS A 58 7.62 7.22 24.65
CA LYS A 58 8.08 7.43 26.02
C LYS A 58 6.95 7.29 27.03
N LEU A 59 5.77 7.81 26.72
CA LEU A 59 4.59 7.68 27.58
C LEU A 59 4.15 6.22 27.69
N ALA A 60 4.19 5.45 26.61
CA ALA A 60 3.92 4.02 26.64
C ALA A 60 4.91 3.28 27.59
N GLU A 61 6.22 3.57 27.46
CA GLU A 61 7.27 2.98 28.32
C GLU A 61 7.06 3.34 29.80
N VAL A 62 6.71 4.59 30.09
CA VAL A 62 6.38 5.05 31.45
C VAL A 62 5.14 4.33 31.98
N TYR A 63 4.08 4.13 31.18
CA TYR A 63 2.91 3.34 31.59
C TYR A 63 3.23 1.87 31.84
N VAL A 64 4.19 1.29 31.11
CA VAL A 64 4.69 -0.07 31.40
C VAL A 64 5.32 -0.10 32.79
N SER A 65 6.17 0.89 33.14
CA SER A 65 6.79 1.01 34.46
C SER A 65 5.77 1.19 35.58
N LEU A 66 4.68 1.94 35.29
CA LEU A 66 3.52 2.11 36.19
C LEU A 66 2.61 0.88 36.26
N LYS A 67 2.95 -0.23 35.57
CA LYS A 67 2.13 -1.44 35.44
C LYS A 67 0.72 -1.19 34.88
N ASN A 68 0.55 -0.11 34.13
CA ASN A 68 -0.70 0.25 33.47
C ASN A 68 -0.67 -0.25 32.01
N ALA A 69 -0.84 -1.56 31.84
CA ALA A 69 -0.77 -2.20 30.53
C ALA A 69 -1.78 -1.66 29.53
N ALA A 70 -2.99 -1.28 29.97
CA ALA A 70 -4.03 -0.76 29.09
C ALA A 70 -3.60 0.56 28.44
N LYS A 71 -3.17 1.54 29.24
CA LYS A 71 -2.71 2.83 28.71
C LYS A 71 -1.44 2.70 27.87
N ALA A 72 -0.52 1.81 28.28
CA ALA A 72 0.68 1.53 27.49
C ALA A 72 0.31 0.97 26.11
N LEU A 73 -0.68 0.06 26.05
CA LEU A 73 -1.18 -0.52 24.82
C LEU A 73 -1.76 0.54 23.89
N ASP A 74 -2.63 1.43 24.41
CA ASP A 74 -3.24 2.51 23.62
C ASP A 74 -2.18 3.37 22.94
N GLU A 75 -1.13 3.75 23.66
CA GLU A 75 -0.04 4.58 23.14
C GLU A 75 0.78 3.82 22.06
N PHE A 76 1.11 2.53 22.31
CA PHE A 76 1.81 1.72 21.31
C PHE A 76 0.98 1.51 20.05
N LEU A 77 -0.32 1.25 20.18
CA LEU A 77 -1.21 1.08 19.01
C LEU A 77 -1.29 2.37 18.20
N PHE A 78 -1.42 3.52 18.86
CA PHE A 78 -1.41 4.82 18.18
C PHE A 78 -0.13 5.03 17.37
N VAL A 79 1.04 4.83 17.99
CA VAL A 79 2.34 4.98 17.29
C VAL A 79 2.47 4.02 16.13
N ALA A 80 2.05 2.76 16.30
CA ALA A 80 2.12 1.76 15.26
C ALA A 80 1.23 2.11 14.05
N ASP A 81 0.01 2.63 14.30
CA ASP A 81 -0.92 3.04 13.25
C ASP A 81 -0.35 4.24 12.48
N VAL A 82 0.16 5.28 13.14
CA VAL A 82 0.76 6.45 12.48
C VAL A 82 1.99 6.06 11.65
N LEU A 83 2.87 5.22 12.20
CA LEU A 83 4.02 4.72 11.43
C LEU A 83 3.61 3.94 10.18
N ALA A 84 2.53 3.15 10.26
CA ALA A 84 2.02 2.42 9.12
C ALA A 84 1.36 3.34 8.08
N GLU A 85 0.66 4.40 8.50
CA GLU A 85 0.10 5.42 7.62
C GLU A 85 1.20 6.17 6.85
N ASP A 86 2.33 6.42 7.50
CA ASP A 86 3.51 7.05 6.88
C ASP A 86 4.37 6.08 6.05
N GLY A 87 3.96 4.81 5.90
CA GLY A 87 4.69 3.78 5.14
C GLY A 87 5.83 3.09 5.91
N PHE A 88 6.05 3.42 7.17
CA PHE A 88 7.09 2.79 8.00
C PHE A 88 6.61 1.44 8.60
N PHE A 89 6.14 0.53 7.76
CA PHE A 89 5.51 -0.74 8.18
C PHE A 89 6.38 -1.57 9.13
N ASP A 90 7.68 -1.69 8.87
CA ASP A 90 8.58 -2.48 9.73
C ASP A 90 8.67 -1.91 11.14
N LYS A 91 8.70 -0.58 11.28
CA LYS A 91 8.69 0.09 12.57
C LYS A 91 7.35 -0.12 13.27
N GLY A 92 6.23 0.04 12.55
CA GLY A 92 4.88 -0.24 13.08
C GLY A 92 4.73 -1.68 13.57
N ILE A 93 5.21 -2.66 12.79
CA ILE A 93 5.22 -4.08 13.16
C ILE A 93 6.04 -4.31 14.43
N ALA A 94 7.23 -3.70 14.55
CA ALA A 94 8.07 -3.83 15.74
C ALA A 94 7.39 -3.27 17.00
N ILE A 95 6.67 -2.15 16.89
CA ILE A 95 5.88 -1.59 17.99
C ILE A 95 4.72 -2.51 18.36
N LEU A 96 3.97 -3.07 17.38
CA LEU A 96 2.92 -4.05 17.67
C LEU A 96 3.44 -5.31 18.36
N GLN A 97 4.65 -5.75 18.05
CA GLN A 97 5.28 -6.87 18.74
C GLN A 97 5.64 -6.56 20.21
N LYS A 98 6.00 -5.29 20.51
CA LYS A 98 6.13 -4.84 21.91
C LYS A 98 4.78 -4.84 22.63
N ALA A 99 3.74 -4.32 21.98
CA ALA A 99 2.38 -4.30 22.50
C ALA A 99 1.83 -5.70 22.78
N ALA A 100 2.09 -6.67 21.90
CA ALA A 100 1.69 -8.07 22.07
C ALA A 100 2.27 -8.74 23.32
N LYS A 101 3.46 -8.31 23.78
CA LYS A 101 4.06 -8.82 25.01
C LYS A 101 3.35 -8.32 26.27
N LEU A 102 2.70 -7.17 26.21
CA LEU A 102 1.96 -6.57 27.33
C LEU A 102 0.56 -7.17 27.46
N ASN A 103 -0.07 -7.46 26.34
CA ASN A 103 -1.40 -8.07 26.31
C ASN A 103 -1.47 -9.16 25.22
N PRO A 104 -1.02 -10.39 25.51
CA PRO A 104 -1.01 -11.49 24.53
C PRO A 104 -2.39 -11.92 24.05
N GLY A 105 -3.46 -11.57 24.78
CA GLY A 105 -4.85 -11.90 24.46
C GLY A 105 -5.58 -10.84 23.64
N ASP A 106 -4.93 -9.75 23.25
CA ASP A 106 -5.55 -8.69 22.46
C ASP A 106 -5.77 -9.16 21.01
N ASP A 107 -7.01 -9.16 20.53
CA ASP A 107 -7.39 -9.60 19.19
C ASP A 107 -7.12 -8.57 18.09
N GLN A 108 -6.90 -7.31 18.46
CA GLN A 108 -6.63 -6.22 17.51
C GLN A 108 -5.19 -6.26 17.00
N ILE A 109 -4.24 -6.70 17.82
CA ILE A 109 -2.82 -6.74 17.45
C ILE A 109 -2.57 -7.69 16.27
N PRO A 110 -3.03 -8.96 16.28
CA PRO A 110 -2.87 -9.85 15.14
C PRO A 110 -3.47 -9.29 13.84
N ARG A 111 -4.65 -8.67 13.91
CA ARG A 111 -5.32 -8.05 12.76
C ARG A 111 -4.50 -6.89 12.19
N ARG A 112 -3.93 -6.02 13.06
CA ARG A 112 -3.04 -4.93 12.62
C ARG A 112 -1.74 -5.47 12.02
N LEU A 113 -1.14 -6.48 12.64
CA LEU A 113 0.08 -7.12 12.13
C LEU A 113 -0.13 -7.68 10.72
N GLU A 114 -1.24 -8.38 10.48
CA GLU A 114 -1.59 -8.88 9.17
C GLU A 114 -1.83 -7.75 8.17
N ARG A 115 -2.59 -6.71 8.56
CA ARG A 115 -2.82 -5.53 7.73
C ARG A 115 -1.51 -4.86 7.30
N TYR A 116 -0.56 -4.63 8.24
CA TYR A 116 0.70 -3.98 7.91
C TYR A 116 1.61 -4.83 7.03
N LYS A 117 1.64 -6.15 7.25
CA LYS A 117 2.35 -7.08 6.37
C LYS A 117 1.78 -7.05 4.95
N ASN A 118 0.46 -7.02 4.81
CA ASN A 118 -0.21 -6.94 3.52
C ASN A 118 0.06 -5.59 2.82
N MET A 119 0.01 -4.47 3.56
CA MET A 119 0.34 -3.14 3.02
C MET A 119 1.80 -3.08 2.55
N LYS A 120 2.75 -3.58 3.35
CA LYS A 120 4.16 -3.69 2.97
C LYS A 120 4.38 -4.54 1.72
N ALA A 121 3.69 -5.67 1.63
CA ALA A 121 3.76 -6.54 0.45
C ALA A 121 3.23 -5.86 -0.81
N LEU A 122 2.14 -5.09 -0.69
CA LEU A 122 1.59 -4.29 -1.78
C LEU A 122 2.55 -3.17 -2.21
N GLU A 123 3.19 -2.50 -1.26
CA GLU A 123 4.20 -1.47 -1.56
C GLU A 123 5.40 -2.05 -2.30
N LYS A 124 5.94 -3.17 -1.83
CA LYS A 124 7.03 -3.87 -2.53
C LYS A 124 6.62 -4.27 -3.96
N ARG A 125 5.39 -4.77 -4.15
CA ARG A 125 4.87 -5.10 -5.50
C ARG A 125 4.79 -3.86 -6.38
N ARG A 126 4.31 -2.73 -5.84
CA ARG A 126 4.28 -1.45 -6.55
C ARG A 126 5.65 -1.03 -7.04
N ASP A 127 6.63 -1.03 -6.15
CA ASP A 127 7.98 -0.56 -6.45
C ASP A 127 8.64 -1.42 -7.53
N LEU A 128 8.48 -2.74 -7.45
CA LEU A 128 8.98 -3.67 -8.47
C LEU A 128 8.22 -3.57 -9.80
N ALA A 129 6.91 -3.31 -9.78
CA ALA A 129 6.15 -3.05 -11.01
C ALA A 129 6.63 -1.76 -11.69
N ILE A 130 6.84 -0.68 -10.92
CA ILE A 130 7.38 0.59 -11.42
C ILE A 130 8.78 0.39 -11.99
N GLU A 131 9.64 -0.35 -11.30
CA GLU A 131 10.99 -0.69 -11.79
C GLU A 131 10.94 -1.47 -13.12
N GLY A 132 10.02 -2.45 -13.23
CA GLY A 132 9.78 -3.18 -14.47
C GLY A 132 9.33 -2.26 -15.61
N LEU A 133 8.37 -1.38 -15.35
CA LEU A 133 7.88 -0.41 -16.33
C LEU A 133 8.97 0.58 -16.79
N LEU A 134 9.83 1.02 -15.88
CA LEU A 134 10.96 1.89 -16.20
C LEU A 134 12.05 1.18 -17.01
N ALA A 135 12.25 -0.12 -16.79
CA ALA A 135 13.17 -0.93 -17.58
C ALA A 135 12.65 -1.20 -19.01
N ASN A 136 11.35 -1.07 -19.22
CA ASN A 136 10.70 -1.35 -20.50
C ASN A 136 10.89 -0.19 -21.48
N LYS A 137 11.69 -0.41 -22.52
CA LYS A 137 11.99 0.60 -23.56
C LYS A 137 10.81 0.87 -24.52
N THR A 138 9.80 0.00 -24.55
CA THR A 138 8.68 0.08 -25.51
C THR A 138 7.50 0.90 -24.99
N THR A 139 7.43 1.22 -23.71
CA THR A 139 6.27 1.89 -23.12
C THR A 139 6.11 3.36 -23.48
N GLY A 140 7.12 4.00 -24.13
CA GLY A 140 7.08 5.42 -24.49
C GLY A 140 6.98 6.39 -23.31
N ILE A 141 7.05 5.90 -22.09
CA ILE A 141 6.85 6.66 -20.86
C ILE A 141 8.06 7.55 -20.53
N HIS A 142 9.21 7.27 -21.13
CA HIS A 142 10.48 7.96 -20.87
C HIS A 142 10.55 9.41 -21.38
N THR A 143 9.54 9.90 -22.10
CA THR A 143 9.58 11.21 -22.77
C THR A 143 8.88 12.35 -22.04
N ALA A 144 8.19 12.09 -20.93
CA ALA A 144 7.45 13.12 -20.19
C ALA A 144 8.07 13.36 -18.81
N GLY A 145 8.39 14.61 -18.48
CA GLY A 145 9.10 15.06 -17.28
C GLY A 145 8.45 14.76 -15.91
N ASN A 146 7.53 13.82 -15.83
CA ASN A 146 6.84 13.42 -14.58
C ASN A 146 6.62 11.90 -14.51
N THR A 147 7.63 11.13 -14.89
CA THR A 147 7.57 9.68 -15.08
C THR A 147 7.10 8.94 -13.83
N GLN A 148 7.58 9.31 -12.63
CA GLN A 148 7.27 8.60 -11.39
C GLN A 148 5.79 8.77 -10.98
N LEU A 149 5.25 9.97 -11.10
CA LEU A 149 3.83 10.23 -10.81
C LEU A 149 2.92 9.48 -11.78
N GLN A 150 3.25 9.45 -13.07
CA GLN A 150 2.50 8.70 -14.08
C GLN A 150 2.51 7.19 -13.77
N MET A 151 3.65 6.63 -13.37
CA MET A 151 3.76 5.24 -12.95
C MET A 151 2.90 4.94 -11.73
N GLN A 152 2.89 5.83 -10.75
CA GLN A 152 2.06 5.66 -9.57
C GLN A 152 0.56 5.70 -9.89
N LEU A 153 0.14 6.58 -10.80
CA LEU A 153 -1.24 6.63 -11.28
C LEU A 153 -1.63 5.35 -12.04
N LEU A 154 -0.76 4.83 -12.90
CA LEU A 154 -0.95 3.55 -13.59
C LEU A 154 -1.08 2.40 -12.59
N TRP A 155 -0.15 2.32 -11.62
CA TRP A 155 -0.21 1.32 -10.57
C TRP A 155 -1.52 1.34 -9.79
N ASN A 156 -1.99 2.52 -9.37
CA ASN A 156 -3.24 2.65 -8.59
C ASN A 156 -4.45 2.09 -9.34
N LYS A 157 -4.44 2.14 -10.67
CA LYS A 157 -5.50 1.60 -11.52
C LYS A 157 -5.48 0.06 -11.56
N ILE A 158 -4.30 -0.55 -11.62
CA ILE A 158 -4.15 -2.01 -11.78
C ILE A 158 -3.90 -2.76 -10.47
N ALA A 159 -3.58 -2.07 -9.37
CA ALA A 159 -3.23 -2.69 -8.09
C ALA A 159 -4.32 -3.63 -7.54
N LYS A 160 -5.58 -3.36 -7.87
CA LYS A 160 -6.74 -4.18 -7.47
C LYS A 160 -6.98 -5.37 -8.39
N SER A 161 -6.23 -5.50 -9.48
CA SER A 161 -6.36 -6.65 -10.38
C SER A 161 -6.05 -7.95 -9.63
N PRO A 162 -6.89 -8.98 -9.75
CA PRO A 162 -6.64 -10.30 -9.16
C PRO A 162 -5.30 -10.90 -9.55
N ILE A 163 -4.79 -10.54 -10.74
CA ILE A 163 -3.48 -11.00 -11.23
C ILE A 163 -2.37 -10.33 -10.44
N VAL A 164 -2.39 -9.00 -10.35
CA VAL A 164 -1.39 -8.22 -9.62
C VAL A 164 -1.34 -8.63 -8.14
N ALA A 165 -2.50 -8.95 -7.55
CA ALA A 165 -2.58 -9.40 -6.17
C ALA A 165 -1.94 -10.77 -5.91
N ARG A 166 -1.88 -11.66 -6.93
CA ARG A 166 -1.41 -13.06 -6.80
C ARG A 166 0.00 -13.30 -7.31
N ILE A 167 0.49 -12.48 -8.28
CA ILE A 167 1.84 -12.61 -8.82
C ILE A 167 2.88 -12.30 -7.72
N GLU A 168 3.93 -13.12 -7.66
CA GLU A 168 5.06 -12.85 -6.78
C GLU A 168 5.80 -11.57 -7.16
N PRO A 169 6.37 -10.81 -6.19
CA PRO A 169 6.96 -9.50 -6.44
C PRO A 169 8.01 -9.48 -7.57
N GLU A 170 8.90 -10.46 -7.62
CA GLU A 170 9.94 -10.52 -8.66
C GLU A 170 9.36 -10.86 -10.06
N GLN A 171 8.28 -11.62 -10.10
CA GLN A 171 7.54 -11.92 -11.33
C GLN A 171 6.82 -10.70 -11.87
N ILE A 172 6.28 -9.84 -11.00
CA ILE A 172 5.68 -8.55 -11.38
C ILE A 172 6.68 -7.70 -12.16
N LYS A 173 7.90 -7.53 -11.64
CA LYS A 173 8.95 -6.77 -12.31
C LYS A 173 9.21 -7.30 -13.73
N LYS A 174 9.37 -8.63 -13.87
CA LYS A 174 9.60 -9.26 -15.18
C LYS A 174 8.40 -9.05 -16.12
N LEU A 175 7.19 -9.25 -15.62
CA LEU A 175 5.98 -9.09 -16.43
C LEU A 175 5.86 -7.65 -16.97
N PHE A 176 5.99 -6.65 -16.12
CA PHE A 176 5.87 -5.26 -16.55
C PHE A 176 7.07 -4.77 -17.40
N SER A 177 8.23 -5.43 -17.32
CA SER A 177 9.36 -5.11 -18.19
C SER A 177 9.16 -5.52 -19.66
N VAL A 178 8.18 -6.39 -19.93
CA VAL A 178 7.88 -6.91 -21.29
C VAL A 178 6.49 -6.55 -21.81
N MET A 179 5.59 -6.08 -20.94
CA MET A 179 4.26 -5.63 -21.36
C MET A 179 4.33 -4.26 -22.05
N GLU A 180 3.68 -4.15 -23.21
CA GLU A 180 3.57 -2.89 -23.96
C GLU A 180 2.36 -2.08 -23.50
N LEU A 181 2.57 -0.82 -23.09
CA LEU A 181 1.46 0.10 -22.79
C LEU A 181 0.94 0.71 -24.09
N THR A 182 -0.30 0.41 -24.44
CA THR A 182 -0.94 0.82 -25.69
C THR A 182 -2.19 1.64 -25.40
N LYS A 183 -2.37 2.76 -26.11
CA LYS A 183 -3.62 3.55 -26.09
C LYS A 183 -4.68 2.87 -26.92
N ILE A 184 -5.91 2.86 -26.42
CA ILE A 184 -7.10 2.37 -27.11
C ILE A 184 -8.12 3.48 -27.24
N LYS A 185 -8.83 3.55 -28.39
CA LYS A 185 -9.83 4.58 -28.68
C LYS A 185 -11.21 3.97 -28.80
N ALA A 186 -12.21 4.70 -28.30
CA ALA A 186 -13.61 4.31 -28.47
C ALA A 186 -13.95 4.07 -29.96
N GLY A 187 -14.61 2.96 -30.22
CA GLY A 187 -14.94 2.49 -31.58
C GLY A 187 -13.92 1.52 -32.18
N GLU A 188 -12.69 1.41 -31.64
CA GLU A 188 -11.71 0.43 -32.09
C GLU A 188 -12.06 -0.99 -31.62
N TRP A 189 -11.56 -1.98 -32.38
CA TRP A 189 -11.66 -3.40 -32.04
C TRP A 189 -10.31 -3.89 -31.53
N LEU A 190 -10.28 -4.45 -30.32
CA LEU A 190 -9.07 -5.11 -29.81
C LEU A 190 -8.88 -6.50 -30.43
N ALA A 191 -9.99 -7.20 -30.68
CA ALA A 191 -9.99 -8.52 -31.32
C ALA A 191 -11.35 -8.77 -31.96
N ARG A 192 -11.38 -9.67 -32.96
CA ARG A 192 -12.61 -10.10 -33.64
C ARG A 192 -12.86 -11.58 -33.37
N ALA A 193 -14.14 -11.96 -33.30
CA ALA A 193 -14.56 -13.35 -33.17
C ALA A 193 -13.92 -14.23 -34.25
N GLY A 194 -13.38 -15.38 -33.85
CA GLY A 194 -12.69 -16.31 -34.72
C GLY A 194 -11.24 -15.95 -35.08
N GLN A 195 -10.75 -14.77 -34.75
CA GLN A 195 -9.38 -14.36 -34.96
C GLN A 195 -8.42 -15.16 -34.05
N VAL A 196 -7.34 -15.69 -34.62
CA VAL A 196 -6.24 -16.30 -33.85
C VAL A 196 -5.15 -15.26 -33.66
N MET A 197 -5.15 -14.63 -32.49
CA MET A 197 -4.18 -13.61 -32.12
C MET A 197 -3.76 -13.87 -30.67
N PRO A 198 -2.55 -14.45 -30.45
CA PRO A 198 -2.11 -14.89 -29.12
C PRO A 198 -1.59 -13.73 -28.28
N ILE A 199 -2.50 -12.91 -27.79
CA ILE A 199 -2.24 -11.71 -27.01
C ILE A 199 -3.18 -11.69 -25.81
N ILE A 200 -2.66 -11.23 -24.66
CA ILE A 200 -3.41 -10.83 -23.49
C ILE A 200 -3.41 -9.30 -23.39
N PHE A 201 -4.55 -8.74 -23.00
CA PHE A 201 -4.68 -7.33 -22.61
C PHE A 201 -5.08 -7.24 -21.14
N LEU A 202 -4.31 -6.49 -20.34
CA LEU A 202 -4.69 -6.03 -19.00
C LEU A 202 -5.20 -4.60 -19.13
N ILE A 203 -6.47 -4.36 -18.83
CA ILE A 203 -7.08 -3.05 -18.95
C ILE A 203 -6.59 -2.16 -17.81
N VAL A 204 -5.97 -1.03 -18.15
CA VAL A 204 -5.52 0.00 -17.20
C VAL A 204 -6.65 0.98 -16.93
N ASP A 205 -7.24 1.51 -17.98
CA ASP A 205 -8.42 2.36 -17.97
C ASP A 205 -9.18 2.25 -19.32
N GLY A 206 -10.36 2.83 -19.35
CA GLY A 206 -11.28 2.65 -20.47
C GLY A 206 -12.24 1.48 -20.24
N THR A 207 -13.02 1.15 -21.26
CA THR A 207 -14.01 0.06 -21.23
C THR A 207 -13.97 -0.72 -22.54
N VAL A 208 -14.00 -2.04 -22.43
CA VAL A 208 -14.06 -2.96 -23.56
C VAL A 208 -15.29 -3.84 -23.39
N GLU A 209 -16.07 -4.03 -24.45
CA GLU A 209 -17.23 -4.90 -24.45
C GLU A 209 -17.01 -6.09 -25.39
N ALA A 210 -17.31 -7.29 -24.89
CA ALA A 210 -17.39 -8.49 -25.70
C ALA A 210 -18.80 -8.58 -26.32
N GLU A 211 -18.86 -8.52 -27.63
CA GLU A 211 -20.11 -8.58 -28.41
C GLU A 211 -20.18 -9.88 -29.21
N ALA A 212 -21.35 -10.48 -29.29
CA ALA A 212 -21.63 -11.62 -30.16
C ALA A 212 -22.90 -11.40 -30.99
N GLN A 213 -22.95 -12.02 -32.17
CA GLN A 213 -24.12 -11.96 -33.03
C GLN A 213 -24.92 -13.24 -32.92
N ALA A 214 -26.24 -13.12 -32.73
CA ALA A 214 -27.17 -14.21 -32.79
C ALA A 214 -28.52 -13.76 -33.38
N GLY A 215 -29.09 -14.51 -34.32
CA GLY A 215 -30.34 -14.18 -34.94
C GLY A 215 -30.37 -12.78 -35.65
N GLY A 216 -29.25 -12.33 -36.20
CA GLY A 216 -29.10 -11.03 -36.82
C GLY A 216 -29.05 -9.83 -35.88
N ARG A 217 -28.91 -10.07 -34.56
CA ARG A 217 -28.78 -9.01 -33.54
C ARG A 217 -27.43 -9.14 -32.83
N THR A 218 -26.88 -7.98 -32.44
CA THR A 218 -25.67 -7.91 -31.61
C THR A 218 -26.06 -7.88 -30.13
N PHE A 219 -25.42 -8.72 -29.34
CA PHE A 219 -25.60 -8.81 -27.89
C PHE A 219 -24.29 -8.44 -27.20
N ASN A 220 -24.36 -7.56 -26.19
CA ASN A 220 -23.28 -7.38 -25.25
C ASN A 220 -23.25 -8.56 -24.29
N ILE A 221 -22.16 -9.32 -24.33
CA ILE A 221 -21.97 -10.52 -23.50
C ILE A 221 -21.41 -10.16 -22.15
N ARG A 222 -20.43 -9.24 -22.15
CA ARG A 222 -19.74 -8.79 -20.93
C ARG A 222 -18.98 -7.49 -21.20
N SER A 223 -18.95 -6.62 -20.19
CA SER A 223 -18.12 -5.42 -20.17
C SER A 223 -16.91 -5.63 -19.26
N PHE A 224 -15.75 -5.11 -19.66
CA PHE A 224 -14.48 -5.18 -18.98
C PHE A 224 -13.95 -3.78 -18.70
N SER A 225 -13.29 -3.61 -17.55
CA SER A 225 -12.79 -2.33 -17.08
C SER A 225 -11.42 -2.48 -16.40
N SER A 226 -10.96 -1.42 -15.72
CA SER A 226 -9.66 -1.39 -15.04
C SER A 226 -9.42 -2.61 -14.14
N GLY A 227 -8.31 -3.29 -14.37
CA GLY A 227 -7.89 -4.50 -13.65
C GLY A 227 -8.34 -5.82 -14.29
N ASP A 228 -9.23 -5.78 -15.30
CA ASP A 228 -9.63 -6.98 -16.02
C ASP A 228 -8.57 -7.42 -17.04
N LEU A 229 -8.40 -8.74 -17.14
CA LEU A 229 -7.54 -9.39 -18.13
C LEU A 229 -8.41 -10.10 -19.16
N ILE A 230 -8.13 -9.89 -20.44
CA ILE A 230 -8.80 -10.55 -21.58
C ILE A 230 -7.78 -11.14 -22.54
N GLY A 231 -8.10 -12.20 -23.23
CA GLY A 231 -7.21 -12.88 -24.17
C GLY A 231 -6.40 -14.01 -23.54
N ASP A 232 -6.74 -14.45 -22.31
CA ASP A 232 -6.01 -15.53 -21.63
C ASP A 232 -6.06 -16.85 -22.42
N SER A 233 -7.20 -17.23 -22.97
CA SER A 233 -7.36 -18.42 -23.82
C SER A 233 -6.64 -18.26 -25.16
N ALA A 234 -6.63 -17.06 -25.72
CA ALA A 234 -5.94 -16.80 -26.98
C ALA A 234 -4.41 -16.94 -26.83
N LEU A 235 -3.82 -16.35 -25.79
CA LEU A 235 -2.36 -16.43 -25.57
C LEU A 235 -1.93 -17.81 -25.06
N LEU A 236 -2.59 -18.34 -24.02
CA LEU A 236 -2.12 -19.51 -23.28
C LEU A 236 -2.50 -20.84 -23.95
N GLU A 237 -3.62 -20.87 -24.69
CA GLU A 237 -4.14 -22.09 -25.33
C GLU A 237 -4.17 -22.00 -26.86
N ASN A 238 -3.72 -20.87 -27.43
CA ASN A 238 -3.75 -20.58 -28.87
C ASN A 238 -5.16 -20.72 -29.48
N ARG A 239 -6.19 -20.35 -28.69
CA ARG A 239 -7.58 -20.39 -29.16
C ARG A 239 -7.92 -19.13 -29.93
N ALA A 240 -8.90 -19.27 -30.84
CA ALA A 240 -9.53 -18.10 -31.47
C ALA A 240 -10.30 -17.30 -30.42
N TRP A 241 -10.34 -15.98 -30.61
CA TRP A 241 -11.13 -15.08 -29.78
C TRP A 241 -12.61 -15.44 -29.85
N PRO A 242 -13.32 -15.57 -28.70
CA PRO A 242 -14.68 -16.10 -28.67
C PRO A 242 -15.75 -15.08 -29.13
N ALA A 243 -15.42 -13.79 -29.14
CA ALA A 243 -16.32 -12.69 -29.41
C ALA A 243 -15.60 -11.55 -30.15
N ASP A 244 -16.34 -10.54 -30.54
CA ASP A 244 -15.82 -9.25 -30.96
C ASP A 244 -15.59 -8.39 -29.71
N TYR A 245 -14.35 -7.94 -29.47
CA TYR A 245 -13.99 -7.09 -28.33
C TYR A 245 -13.83 -5.65 -28.76
N LYS A 246 -14.83 -4.83 -28.46
CA LYS A 246 -14.95 -3.44 -28.88
C LYS A 246 -14.61 -2.48 -27.76
N VAL A 247 -13.80 -1.49 -28.04
CA VAL A 247 -13.54 -0.39 -27.10
C VAL A 247 -14.74 0.57 -27.11
N THR A 248 -15.41 0.70 -25.96
CA THR A 248 -16.54 1.63 -25.80
C THR A 248 -16.15 2.92 -25.09
N ALA A 249 -15.12 2.89 -24.25
CA ALA A 249 -14.50 4.09 -23.68
C ALA A 249 -12.98 4.05 -23.90
N SER A 250 -12.43 5.16 -24.44
CA SER A 250 -10.99 5.30 -24.68
C SER A 250 -10.17 5.16 -23.39
N GLY A 251 -8.96 4.64 -23.50
CA GLY A 251 -8.09 4.42 -22.36
C GLY A 251 -6.73 3.83 -22.72
N ASN A 252 -6.19 3.03 -21.82
CA ASN A 252 -4.91 2.36 -21.98
C ASN A 252 -5.02 0.90 -21.57
N VAL A 253 -4.25 0.04 -22.25
CA VAL A 253 -4.11 -1.38 -21.92
C VAL A 253 -2.63 -1.76 -21.90
N PHE A 254 -2.28 -2.70 -21.05
CA PHE A 254 -1.02 -3.43 -21.19
C PHE A 254 -1.24 -4.65 -22.06
N LYS A 255 -0.42 -4.78 -23.08
CA LYS A 255 -0.43 -5.89 -24.04
C LYS A 255 0.73 -6.83 -23.76
N LEU A 256 0.46 -8.12 -23.72
CA LEU A 256 1.46 -9.18 -23.62
C LEU A 256 1.23 -10.17 -24.75
N ASP A 257 2.23 -10.35 -25.58
CA ASP A 257 2.25 -11.37 -26.63
C ASP A 257 3.03 -12.63 -26.19
N ARG A 258 3.18 -13.58 -27.11
CA ARG A 258 3.84 -14.85 -26.85
C ARG A 258 5.33 -14.68 -26.53
N ASP A 259 6.02 -13.78 -27.21
CA ASP A 259 7.45 -13.55 -27.01
C ASP A 259 7.69 -12.88 -25.64
N GLY A 260 6.90 -11.87 -25.31
CA GLY A 260 6.90 -11.25 -23.99
C GLY A 260 6.58 -12.25 -22.88
N LEU A 261 5.61 -13.15 -23.09
CA LEU A 261 5.30 -14.21 -22.13
C LEU A 261 6.50 -15.15 -21.92
N ALA A 262 7.18 -15.56 -22.99
CA ALA A 262 8.35 -16.41 -22.91
C ALA A 262 9.48 -15.74 -22.10
N VAL A 263 9.72 -14.45 -22.33
CA VAL A 263 10.69 -13.66 -21.56
C VAL A 263 10.27 -13.54 -20.09
N ALA A 264 9.00 -13.25 -19.81
CA ALA A 264 8.48 -13.16 -18.45
C ALA A 264 8.65 -14.45 -17.65
N MET A 265 8.54 -15.61 -18.32
CA MET A 265 8.71 -16.93 -17.71
C MET A 265 10.17 -17.35 -17.52
N THR A 266 11.14 -16.69 -18.15
CA THR A 266 12.55 -17.08 -18.08
C THR A 266 13.07 -17.03 -16.63
N GLY A 267 13.63 -18.17 -16.17
CA GLY A 267 14.21 -18.27 -14.81
C GLY A 267 13.18 -18.20 -13.67
N LEU A 268 11.90 -18.43 -13.95
CA LEU A 268 10.91 -18.67 -12.89
C LEU A 268 11.08 -20.06 -12.29
N PRO A 269 10.96 -20.22 -10.97
CA PRO A 269 11.04 -21.52 -10.31
C PRO A 269 9.86 -22.44 -10.70
N ASP A 270 8.67 -21.89 -10.86
CA ASP A 270 7.47 -22.59 -11.33
C ASP A 270 6.72 -21.79 -12.41
N PRO A 271 7.03 -22.02 -13.71
CA PRO A 271 6.28 -21.40 -14.79
C PRO A 271 4.80 -21.79 -14.83
N ARG A 272 4.41 -22.98 -14.33
CA ARG A 272 3.00 -23.44 -14.35
C ARG A 272 2.15 -22.65 -13.37
N GLU A 273 2.68 -22.34 -12.20
CA GLU A 273 2.01 -21.47 -11.23
C GLU A 273 1.75 -20.09 -11.85
N PHE A 274 2.76 -19.49 -12.48
CA PHE A 274 2.62 -18.20 -13.16
C PHE A 274 1.55 -18.23 -14.26
N LEU A 275 1.51 -19.25 -15.10
CA LEU A 275 0.46 -19.45 -16.10
C LEU A 275 -0.92 -19.63 -15.46
N GLY A 276 -0.99 -20.31 -14.31
CA GLY A 276 -2.22 -20.46 -13.51
C GLY A 276 -2.75 -19.13 -13.02
N ILE A 277 -1.88 -18.21 -12.60
CA ILE A 277 -2.25 -16.86 -12.18
C ILE A 277 -2.84 -16.05 -13.34
N LEU A 278 -2.26 -16.14 -14.55
CA LEU A 278 -2.80 -15.45 -15.73
C LEU A 278 -4.19 -15.97 -16.14
N ARG A 279 -4.57 -17.19 -15.74
CA ARG A 279 -5.90 -17.78 -15.98
C ARG A 279 -6.91 -17.48 -14.90
N VAL A 280 -6.54 -16.76 -13.85
CA VAL A 280 -7.34 -16.62 -12.64
C VAL A 280 -8.71 -15.99 -12.88
N GLN A 281 -8.83 -15.10 -13.85
CA GLN A 281 -10.10 -14.44 -14.17
C GLN A 281 -10.98 -15.27 -15.12
N ALA A 282 -10.40 -16.15 -15.93
CA ALA A 282 -11.10 -17.00 -16.90
C ALA A 282 -12.10 -16.26 -17.81
N ASN A 283 -11.84 -14.99 -18.10
CA ASN A 283 -12.79 -14.08 -18.76
C ASN A 283 -13.22 -14.59 -20.16
N ASP A 284 -12.29 -15.09 -20.95
CA ASP A 284 -12.59 -15.60 -22.29
C ASP A 284 -13.47 -16.87 -22.25
N ARG A 285 -13.27 -17.73 -21.24
CA ARG A 285 -14.10 -18.92 -21.05
C ARG A 285 -15.52 -18.58 -20.65
N ASP A 286 -15.68 -17.56 -19.77
CA ASP A 286 -17.00 -17.07 -19.36
C ASP A 286 -17.74 -16.45 -20.54
N VAL A 287 -17.03 -15.64 -21.38
CA VAL A 287 -17.60 -15.08 -22.63
C VAL A 287 -18.06 -16.20 -23.56
N ALA A 288 -17.20 -17.21 -23.83
CA ALA A 288 -17.53 -18.33 -24.68
C ALA A 288 -18.74 -19.14 -24.16
N ALA A 289 -18.79 -19.39 -22.83
CA ALA A 289 -19.92 -20.09 -22.22
C ALA A 289 -21.23 -19.31 -22.33
N ASN A 290 -21.19 -17.99 -22.17
CA ASN A 290 -22.37 -17.13 -22.32
C ASN A 290 -22.87 -17.09 -23.78
N ILE A 291 -21.97 -17.05 -24.78
CA ILE A 291 -22.35 -17.13 -26.20
C ILE A 291 -23.04 -18.45 -26.50
N GLN A 292 -22.55 -19.58 -25.99
CA GLN A 292 -23.20 -20.89 -26.17
C GLN A 292 -24.62 -20.95 -25.59
N ARG A 293 -24.90 -20.17 -24.55
CA ARG A 293 -26.26 -20.07 -23.97
C ARG A 293 -27.22 -19.23 -24.81
N LEU A 294 -26.71 -18.24 -25.56
CA LEU A 294 -27.52 -17.42 -26.47
C LEU A 294 -27.97 -18.18 -27.74
N GLY A 295 -27.21 -19.19 -28.14
CA GLY A 295 -27.50 -20.01 -29.30
C GLY A 295 -28.44 -21.20 -29.05
N ARG A 296 -28.89 -21.35 -27.78
CA ARG A 296 -29.88 -22.37 -27.36
C ARG A 296 -31.23 -21.75 -27.18
#